data_92957180f6d534935fa8f8ef0a4a8a52
#
_entry.id   92957180f6d534935fa8f8ef0a4a8a52
#
_cell.length_a   1.000
_cell.length_b   1.000
_cell.length_c   1.000
_cell.angle_alpha   90.00
_cell.angle_beta   90.00
_cell.angle_gamma   90.00
#
_symmetry.space_group_name_H-M   'P 1'
#
loop_
_entity.id
_entity.type
_entity.pdbx_description
1 polymer ?
#
loop_
_entity_poly.entity_id
_entity_poly.type
_entity_poly.pdbx_seq_one_letter_code
_entity_poly.pdbx_strand_id
1 'polypeptide(L)'
;IHNITQKTKGEFNPKNIRTGKVYAFLYDKKDPSKPHSFIYQPNVTDYVVVRLGDSVHAYKAQRKVTIVEKALAGNINSNLTVDALAAGISANATYQMGQIFDYTIDFFRLQKGDNFKIIYEERYVDDTIFAGVERVKAAYFEWQGKPYYAFNFTTDSTKGTNGYYDEKGNMMKRMFLKSPLDIFRITSKFGMRFHPVLHRMKGHFGTDYAAPTGTPIRVTAAGTVIEAGYSSGNGNYVKVRHNNMYTTQYLHMSRILARRGQHVSQGHCYLIRTRADFFVASGKLGSSGQGLY
;
A
#
# COMPACT_ATOMS: atom_id res chain seq x y z
N ILE A 1 -3.43 13.59 34.01
CA ILE A 1 -3.59 13.52 32.54
C ILE A 1 -3.95 14.90 32.00
N HIS A 2 -4.97 15.59 32.52
CA HIS A 2 -5.40 16.91 32.01
C HIS A 2 -4.25 17.94 31.97
N ASN A 3 -3.46 18.04 33.04
CA ASN A 3 -2.33 18.95 33.13
C ASN A 3 -1.23 18.61 32.08
N ILE A 4 -0.96 17.32 31.85
CA ILE A 4 0.00 16.88 30.82
C ILE A 4 -0.51 17.30 29.45
N THR A 5 -1.79 17.05 29.13
CA THR A 5 -2.38 17.41 27.84
C THR A 5 -2.27 18.91 27.54
N GLN A 6 -2.49 19.75 28.54
CA GLN A 6 -2.40 21.21 28.38
C GLN A 6 -0.96 21.69 28.15
N LYS A 7 -0.03 21.20 28.96
CA LYS A 7 1.38 21.64 28.93
C LYS A 7 2.19 21.05 27.76
N THR A 8 1.73 19.91 27.18
CA THR A 8 2.41 19.27 26.04
C THR A 8 1.69 19.47 24.72
N LYS A 9 0.74 20.41 24.67
CA LYS A 9 -0.07 20.70 23.47
C LYS A 9 0.81 20.97 22.24
N GLY A 10 0.53 20.22 21.16
CA GLY A 10 1.29 20.29 19.90
C GLY A 10 2.37 19.21 19.76
N GLU A 11 3.00 18.78 20.86
CA GLU A 11 4.05 17.74 20.82
C GLU A 11 3.53 16.35 21.20
N PHE A 12 2.70 16.28 22.23
CA PHE A 12 2.18 15.02 22.75
C PHE A 12 0.72 15.14 23.18
N ASN A 13 -0.10 14.19 22.73
CA ASN A 13 -1.47 14.04 23.20
C ASN A 13 -1.65 12.61 23.75
N PRO A 14 -1.91 12.44 25.05
CA PRO A 14 -2.12 11.12 25.67
C PRO A 14 -3.25 10.31 25.02
N LYS A 15 -4.24 10.96 24.40
CA LYS A 15 -5.32 10.28 23.66
C LYS A 15 -4.85 9.57 22.39
N ASN A 16 -3.65 9.88 21.90
CA ASN A 16 -3.08 9.27 20.72
C ASN A 16 -2.22 8.03 21.03
N ILE A 17 -2.10 7.65 22.28
CA ILE A 17 -1.44 6.41 22.69
C ILE A 17 -2.25 5.23 22.13
N ARG A 18 -1.57 4.34 21.41
CA ARG A 18 -2.17 3.17 20.77
C ARG A 18 -1.76 1.89 21.50
N THR A 19 -2.69 0.97 21.63
CA THR A 19 -2.42 -0.39 22.13
C THR A 19 -1.34 -1.08 21.30
N GLY A 20 -0.47 -1.85 21.95
CA GLY A 20 0.60 -2.61 21.30
C GLY A 20 1.83 -1.77 20.92
N LYS A 21 1.90 -0.50 21.32
CA LYS A 21 3.09 0.33 21.14
C LYS A 21 3.98 0.33 22.37
N VAL A 22 5.28 0.54 22.15
CA VAL A 22 6.28 0.57 23.22
C VAL A 22 6.17 1.87 24.00
N TYR A 23 6.26 1.78 25.30
CA TYR A 23 6.41 2.92 26.21
C TYR A 23 7.31 2.54 27.40
N ALA A 24 7.91 3.53 28.00
CA ALA A 24 8.76 3.37 29.18
C ALA A 24 8.58 4.54 30.14
N PHE A 25 8.75 4.26 31.44
CA PHE A 25 8.92 5.26 32.47
C PHE A 25 10.36 5.25 32.96
N LEU A 26 10.96 6.42 33.05
CA LEU A 26 12.29 6.58 33.62
C LEU A 26 12.17 7.16 35.03
N TYR A 27 12.91 6.57 35.96
CA TYR A 27 12.95 6.94 37.35
C TYR A 27 14.34 7.45 37.72
N ASP A 28 14.42 8.38 38.67
CA ASP A 28 15.70 8.78 39.23
C ASP A 28 16.27 7.64 40.10
N LYS A 29 17.60 7.41 40.01
CA LYS A 29 18.27 6.42 40.87
C LYS A 29 18.18 6.79 42.34
N LYS A 30 18.08 8.10 42.67
CA LYS A 30 18.00 8.61 44.05
C LYS A 30 16.56 8.62 44.60
N ASP A 31 15.57 8.71 43.73
CA ASP A 31 14.15 8.65 44.12
C ASP A 31 13.35 7.79 43.12
N PRO A 32 13.29 6.45 43.34
CA PRO A 32 12.53 5.55 42.48
C PRO A 32 11.03 5.58 42.71
N SER A 33 10.53 6.44 43.61
CA SER A 33 9.08 6.52 43.91
C SER A 33 8.28 7.23 42.83
N LYS A 34 8.92 8.12 42.05
CA LYS A 34 8.23 8.93 41.04
C LYS A 34 8.97 8.90 39.71
N PRO A 35 8.29 8.63 38.60
CA PRO A 35 8.89 8.71 37.28
C PRO A 35 9.20 10.18 36.94
N HIS A 36 10.41 10.45 36.46
CA HIS A 36 10.79 11.78 35.96
C HIS A 36 10.54 11.96 34.46
N SER A 37 10.36 10.87 33.71
CA SER A 37 10.05 10.93 32.28
C SER A 37 9.17 9.77 31.83
N PHE A 38 8.31 10.06 30.87
CA PHE A 38 7.54 9.07 30.12
C PHE A 38 8.01 9.13 28.68
N ILE A 39 8.34 7.98 28.09
CA ILE A 39 8.74 7.82 26.68
C ILE A 39 7.68 7.01 25.99
N TYR A 40 7.20 7.49 24.85
CA TYR A 40 6.25 6.79 24.00
C TYR A 40 6.82 6.65 22.59
N GLN A 41 6.85 5.43 22.07
CA GLN A 41 7.38 5.10 20.75
C GLN A 41 6.23 4.66 19.83
N PRO A 42 5.67 5.56 18.98
CA PRO A 42 4.57 5.25 18.08
C PRO A 42 4.97 4.34 16.93
N ASN A 43 6.23 4.37 16.50
CA ASN A 43 6.81 3.54 15.44
C ASN A 43 8.29 3.24 15.75
N VAL A 44 8.98 2.57 14.82
CA VAL A 44 10.37 2.11 15.03
C VAL A 44 11.37 3.26 15.12
N THR A 45 11.09 4.38 14.47
CA THR A 45 12.01 5.53 14.35
C THR A 45 11.70 6.65 15.34
N ASP A 46 10.40 6.98 15.49
CA ASP A 46 10.00 8.17 16.25
C ASP A 46 9.69 7.82 17.70
N TYR A 47 10.03 8.71 18.61
CA TYR A 47 9.60 8.66 19.99
C TYR A 47 9.33 10.06 20.56
N VAL A 48 8.50 10.10 21.58
CA VAL A 48 8.17 11.32 22.30
C VAL A 48 8.62 11.15 23.73
N VAL A 49 9.35 12.13 24.23
CA VAL A 49 9.74 12.20 25.65
C VAL A 49 8.89 13.25 26.33
N VAL A 50 8.20 12.86 27.39
CA VAL A 50 7.45 13.75 28.28
C VAL A 50 8.21 13.82 29.60
N ARG A 51 8.75 14.96 29.94
CA ARG A 51 9.35 15.23 31.25
C ARG A 51 8.26 15.49 32.27
N LEU A 52 8.34 14.78 33.40
CA LEU A 52 7.35 14.77 34.49
C LEU A 52 7.98 15.37 35.74
N GLY A 53 8.19 16.62 35.83
CA GLY A 53 8.77 17.29 36.97
C GLY A 53 8.01 18.58 37.29
N ASP A 54 8.65 19.53 37.94
CA ASP A 54 8.07 20.84 38.25
C ASP A 54 7.64 21.58 36.97
N SER A 55 8.39 21.36 35.86
CA SER A 55 8.06 21.85 34.55
C SER A 55 7.74 20.67 33.60
N VAL A 56 6.47 20.41 33.38
CA VAL A 56 6.02 19.39 32.41
C VAL A 56 6.17 19.92 30.99
N HIS A 57 6.96 19.26 30.16
CA HIS A 57 7.13 19.56 28.75
C HIS A 57 7.37 18.28 27.94
N ALA A 58 7.12 18.32 26.64
CA ALA A 58 7.35 17.21 25.75
C ALA A 58 8.17 17.65 24.53
N TYR A 59 8.91 16.72 23.98
CA TYR A 59 9.59 16.90 22.69
C TYR A 59 9.55 15.60 21.89
N LYS A 60 9.53 15.73 20.58
CA LYS A 60 9.68 14.62 19.65
C LYS A 60 11.14 14.42 19.33
N ALA A 61 11.55 13.19 19.21
CA ALA A 61 12.88 12.81 18.79
C ALA A 61 12.83 11.59 17.89
N GLN A 62 13.92 11.39 17.16
CA GLN A 62 14.06 10.25 16.26
C GLN A 62 15.32 9.48 16.60
N ARG A 63 15.23 8.17 16.45
CA ARG A 63 16.41 7.30 16.50
C ARG A 63 17.22 7.48 15.23
N LYS A 64 18.52 7.24 15.31
CA LYS A 64 19.40 7.27 14.13
C LYS A 64 18.89 6.28 13.08
N VAL A 65 18.71 6.77 11.85
CA VAL A 65 18.35 5.93 10.70
C VAL A 65 19.53 5.89 9.75
N THR A 66 19.97 4.68 9.41
CA THR A 66 21.01 4.42 8.42
C THR A 66 20.38 3.78 7.19
N ILE A 67 20.74 4.28 6.01
CA ILE A 67 20.33 3.73 4.73
C ILE A 67 21.45 2.83 4.21
N VAL A 68 21.09 1.59 3.88
CA VAL A 68 22.03 0.60 3.34
C VAL A 68 21.55 0.20 1.94
N GLU A 69 22.40 0.41 0.94
CA GLU A 69 22.17 -0.06 -0.41
C GLU A 69 22.51 -1.54 -0.54
N LYS A 70 21.65 -2.31 -1.17
CA LYS A 70 21.86 -3.72 -1.49
C LYS A 70 21.68 -3.95 -2.99
N ALA A 71 22.56 -4.76 -3.56
CA ALA A 71 22.48 -5.25 -4.93
C ALA A 71 22.47 -6.77 -4.91
N LEU A 72 21.35 -7.38 -5.29
CA LEU A 72 21.12 -8.81 -5.22
C LEU A 72 20.54 -9.33 -6.54
N ALA A 73 20.78 -10.61 -6.83
CA ALA A 73 20.31 -11.29 -8.02
C ALA A 73 19.84 -12.70 -7.67
N GLY A 74 18.95 -13.25 -8.50
CA GLY A 74 18.49 -14.62 -8.36
C GLY A 74 17.90 -15.18 -9.64
N ASN A 75 17.72 -16.49 -9.66
CA ASN A 75 17.08 -17.23 -10.74
C ASN A 75 15.74 -17.78 -10.27
N ILE A 76 14.78 -17.85 -11.16
CA ILE A 76 13.49 -18.50 -10.90
C ILE A 76 13.65 -20.02 -11.00
N ASN A 77 13.32 -20.69 -9.89
CA ASN A 77 13.23 -22.15 -9.80
C ASN A 77 11.80 -22.59 -9.49
N SER A 78 11.06 -21.80 -8.72
CA SER A 78 9.68 -22.10 -8.33
C SER A 78 8.74 -20.88 -8.55
N ASN A 79 8.95 -19.82 -7.81
CA ASN A 79 8.21 -18.56 -7.96
C ASN A 79 9.03 -17.40 -7.40
N LEU A 80 8.69 -16.19 -7.82
CA LEU A 80 9.44 -14.99 -7.46
C LEU A 80 9.62 -14.82 -5.94
N THR A 81 8.58 -15.04 -5.15
CA THR A 81 8.65 -14.80 -3.69
C THR A 81 9.63 -15.74 -3.00
N VAL A 82 9.55 -17.03 -3.31
CA VAL A 82 10.42 -18.06 -2.69
C VAL A 82 11.87 -17.83 -3.12
N ASP A 83 12.08 -17.64 -4.42
CA ASP A 83 13.43 -17.58 -4.99
C ASP A 83 14.13 -16.25 -4.64
N ALA A 84 13.40 -15.13 -4.56
CA ALA A 84 13.93 -13.86 -4.10
C ALA A 84 14.31 -13.87 -2.61
N LEU A 85 13.48 -14.49 -1.75
CA LEU A 85 13.83 -14.68 -0.34
C LEU A 85 15.06 -15.58 -0.17
N ALA A 86 15.17 -16.65 -0.95
CA ALA A 86 16.34 -17.51 -0.96
C ALA A 86 17.61 -16.78 -1.43
N ALA A 87 17.49 -15.80 -2.32
CA ALA A 87 18.56 -14.91 -2.74
C ALA A 87 18.90 -13.79 -1.72
N GLY A 88 18.22 -13.76 -0.56
CA GLY A 88 18.46 -12.77 0.50
C GLY A 88 17.74 -11.42 0.30
N ILE A 89 16.83 -11.34 -0.67
CA ILE A 89 16.00 -10.15 -0.89
C ILE A 89 14.85 -10.14 0.11
N SER A 90 14.66 -9.04 0.82
CA SER A 90 13.58 -8.94 1.80
C SER A 90 12.19 -9.05 1.14
N ALA A 91 11.20 -9.57 1.86
CA ALA A 91 9.82 -9.72 1.36
C ALA A 91 9.23 -8.39 0.86
N ASN A 92 9.57 -7.29 1.52
CA ASN A 92 9.13 -5.96 1.13
C ASN A 92 9.76 -5.52 -0.20
N ALA A 93 11.07 -5.75 -0.41
CA ALA A 93 11.76 -5.44 -1.66
C ALA A 93 11.24 -6.33 -2.81
N THR A 94 11.01 -7.61 -2.55
CA THR A 94 10.39 -8.55 -3.51
C THR A 94 9.01 -8.08 -3.95
N TYR A 95 8.18 -7.67 -3.00
CA TYR A 95 6.85 -7.13 -3.29
C TYR A 95 6.92 -5.85 -4.15
N GLN A 96 7.83 -4.92 -3.80
CA GLN A 96 8.02 -3.70 -4.59
C GLN A 96 8.52 -4.00 -6.01
N MET A 97 9.46 -4.95 -6.17
CA MET A 97 9.93 -5.40 -7.48
C MET A 97 8.79 -5.99 -8.31
N GLY A 98 7.94 -6.82 -7.71
CA GLY A 98 6.74 -7.34 -8.37
C GLY A 98 5.81 -6.23 -8.85
N GLN A 99 5.58 -5.20 -8.02
CA GLN A 99 4.74 -4.06 -8.40
C GLN A 99 5.32 -3.20 -9.54
N ILE A 100 6.65 -3.12 -9.65
CA ILE A 100 7.32 -2.37 -10.72
C ILE A 100 7.03 -3.00 -12.08
N PHE A 101 7.09 -4.32 -12.16
CA PHE A 101 6.90 -5.07 -13.40
C PHE A 101 5.48 -5.62 -13.61
N ASP A 102 4.54 -5.33 -12.71
CA ASP A 102 3.18 -5.89 -12.69
C ASP A 102 2.40 -5.71 -13.99
N TYR A 103 2.68 -4.65 -14.75
CA TYR A 103 2.08 -4.42 -16.08
C TYR A 103 2.83 -5.14 -17.22
N THR A 104 4.10 -5.45 -17.01
CA THR A 104 5.02 -5.91 -18.08
C THR A 104 5.20 -7.42 -18.05
N ILE A 105 5.24 -8.03 -16.86
CA ILE A 105 5.55 -9.43 -16.62
C ILE A 105 4.37 -10.16 -16.01
N ASP A 106 3.99 -11.28 -16.62
CA ASP A 106 3.03 -12.21 -16.01
C ASP A 106 3.77 -13.15 -15.04
N PHE A 107 3.82 -12.79 -13.77
CA PHE A 107 4.53 -13.55 -12.72
C PHE A 107 3.97 -14.96 -12.50
N PHE A 108 2.80 -15.29 -13.03
CA PHE A 108 2.25 -16.66 -12.99
C PHE A 108 2.75 -17.53 -14.16
N ARG A 109 3.44 -16.93 -15.11
CA ARG A 109 4.07 -17.63 -16.24
C ARG A 109 5.58 -17.61 -16.21
N LEU A 110 6.15 -17.33 -15.03
CA LEU A 110 7.58 -17.47 -14.84
C LEU A 110 8.01 -18.91 -15.06
N GLN A 111 9.15 -19.08 -15.68
CA GLN A 111 9.73 -20.38 -16.00
C GLN A 111 11.08 -20.54 -15.30
N LYS A 112 11.46 -21.79 -15.09
CA LYS A 112 12.80 -22.10 -14.61
C LYS A 112 13.83 -21.55 -15.58
N GLY A 113 14.79 -20.75 -15.08
CA GLY A 113 15.81 -20.07 -15.86
C GLY A 113 15.54 -18.58 -16.10
N ASP A 114 14.30 -18.09 -15.94
CA ASP A 114 14.07 -16.67 -15.83
C ASP A 114 14.90 -16.12 -14.65
N ASN A 115 15.40 -14.87 -14.75
CA ASN A 115 16.25 -14.33 -13.71
C ASN A 115 15.89 -12.87 -13.39
N PHE A 116 16.32 -12.42 -12.22
CA PHE A 116 16.05 -11.07 -11.73
C PHE A 116 17.26 -10.48 -11.01
N LYS A 117 17.36 -9.14 -11.04
CA LYS A 117 18.36 -8.37 -10.30
C LYS A 117 17.67 -7.15 -9.70
N ILE A 118 18.11 -6.73 -8.52
CA ILE A 118 17.52 -5.57 -7.85
C ILE A 118 18.61 -4.79 -7.13
N ILE A 119 18.54 -3.46 -7.23
CA ILE A 119 19.30 -2.51 -6.39
C ILE A 119 18.28 -1.72 -5.61
N TYR A 120 18.39 -1.78 -4.28
CA TYR A 120 17.42 -1.14 -3.39
C TYR A 120 18.07 -0.66 -2.09
N GLU A 121 17.40 0.25 -1.42
CA GLU A 121 17.83 0.84 -0.17
C GLU A 121 16.95 0.34 0.97
N GLU A 122 17.58 -0.15 2.03
CA GLU A 122 16.92 -0.54 3.29
C GLU A 122 17.25 0.46 4.39
N ARG A 123 16.26 0.69 5.25
CA ARG A 123 16.42 1.50 6.45
C ARG A 123 16.72 0.62 7.65
N TYR A 124 17.70 1.02 8.41
CA TYR A 124 18.03 0.42 9.69
C TYR A 124 18.02 1.48 10.78
N VAL A 125 17.37 1.19 11.89
CA VAL A 125 17.40 2.02 13.10
C VAL A 125 18.49 1.51 14.01
N ASP A 126 19.33 2.44 14.49
CA ASP A 126 20.50 2.17 15.33
C ASP A 126 21.40 1.08 14.70
N ASP A 127 21.55 1.12 13.39
CA ASP A 127 22.38 0.27 12.54
C ASP A 127 22.04 -1.23 12.54
N THR A 128 21.04 -1.67 13.31
CA THR A 128 20.71 -3.09 13.49
C THR A 128 19.27 -3.46 13.25
N ILE A 129 18.32 -2.57 13.53
CA ILE A 129 16.90 -2.86 13.48
C ILE A 129 16.36 -2.53 12.10
N PHE A 130 15.97 -3.53 11.34
CA PHE A 130 15.35 -3.34 10.03
C PHE A 130 14.04 -2.54 10.14
N ALA A 131 13.96 -1.43 9.45
CA ALA A 131 12.85 -0.49 9.47
C ALA A 131 12.09 -0.40 8.13
N GLY A 132 12.37 -1.29 7.20
CA GLY A 132 11.71 -1.39 5.89
C GLY A 132 12.61 -0.99 4.72
N VAL A 133 12.03 -1.08 3.53
CA VAL A 133 12.69 -0.67 2.28
C VAL A 133 12.38 0.80 2.03
N GLU A 134 13.42 1.60 1.82
CA GLU A 134 13.29 3.01 1.47
C GLU A 134 12.78 3.15 0.04
N ARG A 135 13.49 2.53 -0.90
CA ARG A 135 13.12 2.50 -2.32
C ARG A 135 13.88 1.42 -3.08
N VAL A 136 13.31 0.97 -4.17
CA VAL A 136 14.02 0.25 -5.22
C VAL A 136 14.62 1.27 -6.18
N LYS A 137 15.95 1.25 -6.38
CA LYS A 137 16.67 2.17 -7.30
C LYS A 137 16.62 1.68 -8.72
N ALA A 138 16.87 0.38 -8.91
CA ALA A 138 16.80 -0.27 -10.19
C ALA A 138 16.37 -1.73 -10.03
N ALA A 139 15.68 -2.24 -11.02
CA ALA A 139 15.35 -3.65 -11.12
C ALA A 139 15.51 -4.14 -12.56
N TYR A 140 15.87 -5.38 -12.69
CA TYR A 140 15.99 -6.10 -13.94
C TYR A 140 15.24 -7.42 -13.83
N PHE A 141 14.57 -7.80 -14.88
CA PHE A 141 13.95 -9.10 -15.00
C PHE A 141 14.16 -9.65 -16.41
N GLU A 142 14.65 -10.87 -16.54
CA GLU A 142 14.62 -11.61 -17.78
C GLU A 142 13.45 -12.58 -17.75
N TRP A 143 12.51 -12.39 -18.64
CA TRP A 143 11.32 -13.21 -18.74
C TRP A 143 11.17 -13.77 -20.14
N GLN A 144 11.18 -15.09 -20.24
CA GLN A 144 11.10 -15.79 -21.52
C GLN A 144 12.20 -15.33 -22.53
N GLY A 145 13.42 -15.15 -22.03
CA GLY A 145 14.58 -14.69 -22.81
C GLY A 145 14.56 -13.22 -23.22
N LYS A 146 13.60 -12.42 -22.71
CA LYS A 146 13.53 -10.98 -22.95
C LYS A 146 13.93 -10.20 -21.71
N PRO A 147 14.86 -9.24 -21.82
CA PRO A 147 15.24 -8.37 -20.73
C PRO A 147 14.23 -7.24 -20.53
N TYR A 148 13.94 -6.92 -19.28
CA TYR A 148 13.12 -5.81 -18.85
C TYR A 148 13.86 -5.04 -17.76
N TYR A 149 13.97 -3.73 -17.94
CA TYR A 149 14.68 -2.84 -17.02
C TYR A 149 13.70 -1.86 -16.37
N ALA A 150 13.99 -1.48 -15.14
CA ALA A 150 13.26 -0.46 -14.42
C ALA A 150 14.23 0.39 -13.60
N PHE A 151 14.27 1.67 -13.87
CA PHE A 151 15.10 2.64 -13.17
C PHE A 151 14.20 3.65 -12.44
N ASN A 152 14.43 3.82 -11.13
CA ASN A 152 13.75 4.86 -10.37
C ASN A 152 14.36 6.22 -10.71
N PHE A 153 13.54 7.14 -11.21
CA PHE A 153 13.97 8.46 -11.60
C PHE A 153 12.95 9.54 -11.22
N THR A 154 13.44 10.70 -10.85
CA THR A 154 12.61 11.88 -10.57
C THR A 154 12.75 12.87 -11.72
N THR A 155 11.72 13.00 -12.56
CA THR A 155 11.75 13.84 -13.77
C THR A 155 11.66 15.34 -13.47
N ASP A 156 11.06 15.71 -12.34
CA ASP A 156 10.89 17.09 -11.93
C ASP A 156 11.09 17.19 -10.41
N SER A 157 12.24 17.74 -10.03
CA SER A 157 12.58 17.93 -8.61
C SER A 157 11.67 18.93 -7.91
N THR A 158 11.01 19.82 -8.64
CA THR A 158 10.11 20.84 -8.08
C THR A 158 8.70 20.31 -7.84
N LYS A 159 8.25 19.34 -8.66
CA LYS A 159 6.92 18.70 -8.55
C LYS A 159 6.97 17.34 -7.87
N GLY A 160 8.18 16.83 -7.56
CA GLY A 160 8.35 15.56 -6.87
C GLY A 160 7.83 14.34 -7.64
N THR A 161 7.74 14.41 -8.98
CA THR A 161 7.25 13.31 -9.80
C THR A 161 8.31 12.23 -9.89
N ASN A 162 8.18 11.22 -9.05
CA ASN A 162 9.06 10.04 -9.01
C ASN A 162 8.36 8.85 -9.67
N GLY A 163 9.06 8.12 -10.52
CA GLY A 163 8.54 6.96 -11.24
C GLY A 163 9.61 5.99 -11.66
N TYR A 164 9.18 4.86 -12.20
CA TYR A 164 10.08 3.91 -12.84
C TYR A 164 10.03 4.09 -14.36
N TYR A 165 11.18 3.96 -14.99
CA TYR A 165 11.38 4.16 -16.43
C TYR A 165 12.15 2.96 -16.98
N ASP A 166 11.83 2.58 -18.22
CA ASP A 166 12.58 1.57 -18.95
C ASP A 166 13.93 2.12 -19.48
N GLU A 167 14.70 1.29 -20.15
CA GLU A 167 16.00 1.67 -20.73
C GLU A 167 15.90 2.71 -21.85
N LYS A 168 14.70 2.98 -22.36
CA LYS A 168 14.41 4.00 -23.39
C LYS A 168 13.88 5.30 -22.79
N GLY A 169 13.76 5.36 -21.47
CA GLY A 169 13.19 6.52 -20.76
C GLY A 169 11.67 6.59 -20.82
N ASN A 170 10.97 5.54 -21.22
CA ASN A 170 9.53 5.49 -21.14
C ASN A 170 9.10 5.17 -19.72
N MET A 171 8.14 5.93 -19.20
CA MET A 171 7.59 5.69 -17.87
C MET A 171 6.87 4.34 -17.81
N MET A 172 7.26 3.49 -16.87
CA MET A 172 6.62 2.20 -16.64
C MET A 172 5.21 2.42 -16.07
N LYS A 173 4.23 1.91 -16.76
CA LYS A 173 2.82 2.00 -16.34
C LYS A 173 2.59 1.01 -15.21
N ARG A 174 1.93 1.45 -14.14
CA ARG A 174 1.37 0.53 -13.16
C ARG A 174 0.14 -0.13 -13.75
N MET A 175 -0.01 -1.44 -13.51
CA MET A 175 -1.20 -2.16 -13.98
C MET A 175 -2.47 -1.55 -13.42
N PHE A 176 -2.46 -1.17 -12.13
CA PHE A 176 -3.59 -0.56 -11.48
C PHE A 176 -3.26 0.83 -10.90
N LEU A 177 -4.22 1.73 -11.00
CA LEU A 177 -4.20 2.97 -10.21
C LEU A 177 -4.26 2.63 -8.72
N LYS A 178 -3.58 3.40 -7.88
CA LYS A 178 -3.66 3.26 -6.41
C LYS A 178 -5.08 3.43 -5.86
N SER A 179 -5.92 4.19 -6.55
CA SER A 179 -7.30 4.45 -6.20
C SER A 179 -8.13 4.74 -7.44
N PRO A 180 -9.40 4.31 -7.48
CA PRO A 180 -10.35 4.69 -8.52
C PRO A 180 -10.89 6.12 -8.37
N LEU A 181 -10.54 6.83 -7.30
CA LEU A 181 -11.01 8.16 -6.97
C LEU A 181 -9.85 9.10 -6.68
N ASP A 182 -9.99 10.38 -7.03
CA ASP A 182 -8.99 11.42 -6.72
C ASP A 182 -9.11 11.90 -5.27
N ILE A 183 -10.35 12.04 -4.78
CA ILE A 183 -10.66 12.46 -3.41
C ILE A 183 -11.53 11.39 -2.76
N PHE A 184 -11.07 10.82 -1.66
CA PHE A 184 -11.78 9.73 -0.99
C PHE A 184 -11.35 9.53 0.46
N ARG A 185 -12.19 8.80 1.21
CA ARG A 185 -11.85 8.19 2.48
C ARG A 185 -12.13 6.69 2.39
N ILE A 186 -11.20 5.85 2.81
CA ILE A 186 -11.45 4.41 2.94
C ILE A 186 -12.28 4.19 4.20
N THR A 187 -13.47 3.64 4.05
CA THR A 187 -14.39 3.32 5.16
C THR A 187 -14.27 1.87 5.60
N SER A 188 -13.92 0.96 4.69
CA SER A 188 -13.64 -0.43 5.00
C SER A 188 -12.61 -1.02 4.06
N LYS A 189 -11.65 -1.74 4.61
CA LYS A 189 -10.60 -2.44 3.84
C LYS A 189 -11.03 -3.86 3.50
N PHE A 190 -10.34 -4.44 2.53
CA PHE A 190 -10.40 -5.89 2.24
C PHE A 190 -9.96 -6.70 3.47
N GLY A 191 -10.58 -7.87 3.66
CA GLY A 191 -10.21 -8.82 4.71
C GLY A 191 -11.38 -9.30 5.57
N MET A 192 -11.09 -10.10 6.57
CA MET A 192 -12.07 -10.54 7.55
C MET A 192 -12.44 -9.40 8.47
N ARG A 193 -13.75 -9.12 8.60
CA ARG A 193 -14.25 -8.10 9.53
C ARG A 193 -15.47 -8.59 10.29
N PHE A 194 -15.69 -8.03 11.47
CA PHE A 194 -16.94 -8.24 12.18
C PHE A 194 -18.08 -7.54 11.45
N HIS A 195 -19.10 -8.29 11.06
CA HIS A 195 -20.26 -7.75 10.35
C HIS A 195 -21.28 -7.22 11.34
N PRO A 196 -21.56 -5.90 11.35
CA PRO A 196 -22.37 -5.29 12.42
C PRO A 196 -23.81 -5.82 12.49
N VAL A 197 -24.38 -6.20 11.34
CA VAL A 197 -25.76 -6.71 11.27
C VAL A 197 -25.85 -8.22 11.52
N LEU A 198 -24.84 -8.98 11.08
CA LEU A 198 -24.84 -10.45 11.21
C LEU A 198 -24.15 -10.93 12.50
N HIS A 199 -23.56 -10.00 13.28
CA HIS A 199 -22.82 -10.27 14.51
C HIS A 199 -21.82 -11.41 14.43
N ARG A 200 -21.15 -11.60 13.27
CA ARG A 200 -20.14 -12.62 13.02
C ARG A 200 -19.02 -12.12 12.13
N MET A 201 -17.87 -12.77 12.15
CA MET A 201 -16.79 -12.53 11.22
C MET A 201 -17.24 -12.86 9.80
N LYS A 202 -17.05 -11.94 8.87
CA LYS A 202 -17.39 -12.09 7.45
C LYS A 202 -16.27 -11.52 6.59
N GLY A 203 -15.95 -12.23 5.50
CA GLY A 203 -15.02 -11.75 4.50
C GLY A 203 -15.57 -10.53 3.75
N HIS A 204 -14.75 -9.51 3.64
CA HIS A 204 -15.00 -8.35 2.80
C HIS A 204 -14.06 -8.40 1.60
N PHE A 205 -14.60 -8.68 0.42
CA PHE A 205 -13.83 -8.99 -0.79
C PHE A 205 -13.50 -7.75 -1.64
N GLY A 206 -13.44 -6.58 -1.03
CA GLY A 206 -13.09 -5.34 -1.70
C GLY A 206 -12.75 -4.22 -0.73
N THR A 207 -12.59 -3.02 -1.25
CA THR A 207 -12.34 -1.81 -0.47
C THR A 207 -13.51 -0.84 -0.64
N ASP A 208 -14.07 -0.39 0.48
CA ASP A 208 -15.13 0.62 0.47
C ASP A 208 -14.51 2.03 0.51
N TYR A 209 -14.89 2.83 -0.44
CA TYR A 209 -14.47 4.22 -0.57
C TYR A 209 -15.66 5.15 -0.33
N ALA A 210 -15.51 6.12 0.56
CA ALA A 210 -16.45 7.22 0.73
C ALA A 210 -15.95 8.49 0.01
N ALA A 211 -16.82 9.12 -0.76
CA ALA A 211 -16.57 10.40 -1.42
C ALA A 211 -17.90 11.12 -1.69
N PRO A 212 -17.94 12.43 -1.96
CA PRO A 212 -19.17 13.16 -2.29
C PRO A 212 -19.93 12.54 -3.44
N THR A 213 -21.24 12.66 -3.42
CA THR A 213 -22.12 12.21 -4.53
C THR A 213 -21.72 12.88 -5.83
N GLY A 214 -21.67 12.11 -6.92
CA GLY A 214 -21.25 12.62 -8.24
C GLY A 214 -19.74 12.57 -8.50
N THR A 215 -18.91 12.18 -7.51
CA THR A 215 -17.46 12.04 -7.73
C THR A 215 -17.20 11.06 -8.87
N PRO A 216 -16.40 11.43 -9.90
CA PRO A 216 -16.05 10.55 -11.00
C PRO A 216 -15.26 9.35 -10.52
N ILE A 217 -15.60 8.16 -11.01
CA ILE A 217 -14.88 6.93 -10.76
C ILE A 217 -14.02 6.63 -11.98
N ARG A 218 -12.73 6.45 -11.77
CA ARG A 218 -11.76 6.10 -12.80
C ARG A 218 -11.60 4.59 -12.90
N VAL A 219 -11.50 4.09 -14.11
CA VAL A 219 -11.10 2.69 -14.33
C VAL A 219 -9.66 2.52 -13.86
N THR A 220 -9.44 1.58 -12.96
CA THR A 220 -8.13 1.39 -12.30
C THR A 220 -7.07 0.82 -13.22
N ALA A 221 -7.46 0.06 -14.26
CA ALA A 221 -6.56 -0.46 -15.30
C ALA A 221 -7.28 -0.51 -16.65
N ALA A 222 -6.53 -0.46 -17.74
CA ALA A 222 -7.09 -0.66 -19.08
C ALA A 222 -7.71 -2.07 -19.22
N GLY A 223 -8.77 -2.20 -19.99
CA GLY A 223 -9.44 -3.49 -20.16
C GLY A 223 -10.73 -3.42 -20.98
N THR A 224 -11.49 -4.49 -20.94
CA THR A 224 -12.80 -4.59 -21.61
C THR A 224 -13.92 -4.77 -20.59
N VAL A 225 -14.97 -4.00 -20.70
CA VAL A 225 -16.19 -4.12 -19.88
C VAL A 225 -16.88 -5.44 -20.22
N ILE A 226 -16.93 -6.36 -19.27
CA ILE A 226 -17.58 -7.67 -19.44
C ILE A 226 -19.02 -7.68 -18.93
N GLU A 227 -19.32 -6.85 -17.93
CA GLU A 227 -20.67 -6.65 -17.40
C GLU A 227 -20.91 -5.17 -17.07
N ALA A 228 -22.11 -4.69 -17.35
CA ALA A 228 -22.59 -3.36 -16.95
C ALA A 228 -24.10 -3.46 -16.75
N GLY A 229 -24.60 -3.19 -15.54
CA GLY A 229 -26.01 -3.38 -15.23
C GLY A 229 -26.36 -3.10 -13.77
N TYR A 230 -27.51 -3.58 -13.35
CA TYR A 230 -28.06 -3.44 -12.00
C TYR A 230 -28.36 -4.80 -11.38
N SER A 231 -28.08 -4.95 -10.09
CA SER A 231 -28.59 -6.04 -9.27
C SER A 231 -28.92 -5.54 -7.87
N SER A 232 -29.83 -6.23 -7.15
CA SER A 232 -30.25 -5.82 -5.81
C SER A 232 -29.08 -5.75 -4.81
N GLY A 233 -28.10 -6.65 -4.92
CA GLY A 233 -26.94 -6.68 -4.03
C GLY A 233 -25.83 -5.70 -4.41
N ASN A 234 -25.61 -5.44 -5.69
CA ASN A 234 -24.50 -4.62 -6.17
C ASN A 234 -24.93 -3.19 -6.54
N GLY A 235 -26.23 -2.89 -6.59
CA GLY A 235 -26.72 -1.65 -7.17
C GLY A 235 -26.37 -1.59 -8.67
N ASN A 236 -26.15 -0.39 -9.18
CA ASN A 236 -25.51 -0.22 -10.49
C ASN A 236 -24.07 -0.67 -10.40
N TYR A 237 -23.62 -1.50 -11.31
CA TYR A 237 -22.27 -2.04 -11.29
C TYR A 237 -21.66 -2.19 -12.68
N VAL A 238 -20.33 -2.20 -12.71
CA VAL A 238 -19.53 -2.51 -13.91
C VAL A 238 -18.41 -3.47 -13.51
N LYS A 239 -18.17 -4.47 -14.39
CA LYS A 239 -16.99 -5.34 -14.31
C LYS A 239 -16.11 -5.12 -15.52
N VAL A 240 -14.82 -4.94 -15.27
CA VAL A 240 -13.80 -4.72 -16.30
C VAL A 240 -12.78 -5.85 -16.22
N ARG A 241 -12.63 -6.61 -17.30
CA ARG A 241 -11.57 -7.61 -17.46
C ARG A 241 -10.35 -6.94 -18.05
N HIS A 242 -9.24 -6.99 -17.33
CA HIS A 242 -7.97 -6.37 -17.72
C HIS A 242 -7.07 -7.34 -18.50
N ASN A 243 -7.05 -8.58 -18.08
CA ASN A 243 -6.36 -9.68 -18.76
C ASN A 243 -6.98 -11.03 -18.35
N ASN A 244 -6.27 -12.13 -18.60
CA ASN A 244 -6.76 -13.49 -18.25
C ASN A 244 -6.77 -13.76 -16.73
N MET A 245 -6.21 -12.87 -15.90
CA MET A 245 -6.09 -13.05 -14.46
C MET A 245 -6.88 -12.05 -13.66
N TYR A 246 -6.97 -10.80 -14.11
CA TYR A 246 -7.51 -9.71 -13.31
C TYR A 246 -8.80 -9.15 -13.89
N THR A 247 -9.77 -9.05 -13.00
CA THR A 247 -11.05 -8.36 -13.25
C THR A 247 -11.30 -7.41 -12.08
N THR A 248 -11.65 -6.17 -12.34
CA THR A 248 -12.14 -5.24 -11.30
C THR A 248 -13.63 -5.07 -11.39
N GLN A 249 -14.24 -4.82 -10.25
CA GLN A 249 -15.68 -4.64 -10.09
C GLN A 249 -15.94 -3.31 -9.36
N TYR A 250 -16.82 -2.49 -9.91
CA TYR A 250 -17.21 -1.19 -9.38
C TYR A 250 -18.70 -1.28 -9.05
N LEU A 251 -19.06 -1.15 -7.78
CA LEU A 251 -20.40 -1.37 -7.27
C LEU A 251 -21.03 -0.11 -6.70
N HIS A 252 -22.35 -0.12 -6.50
CA HIS A 252 -23.12 0.95 -5.87
C HIS A 252 -22.97 2.31 -6.57
N MET A 253 -22.86 2.29 -7.89
CA MET A 253 -22.75 3.51 -8.69
C MET A 253 -24.10 4.18 -8.87
N SER A 254 -24.11 5.49 -9.09
CA SER A 254 -25.34 6.19 -9.43
C SER A 254 -25.77 5.98 -10.86
N ARG A 255 -24.79 6.04 -11.73
CA ARG A 255 -25.01 5.97 -13.15
C ARG A 255 -23.88 5.22 -13.81
N ILE A 256 -24.22 4.39 -14.77
CA ILE A 256 -23.28 3.68 -15.63
C ILE A 256 -23.16 4.44 -16.94
N LEU A 257 -21.92 4.77 -17.34
CA LEU A 257 -21.61 5.38 -18.64
C LEU A 257 -20.96 4.37 -19.61
N ALA A 258 -20.44 3.27 -19.08
CA ALA A 258 -19.78 2.23 -19.86
C ALA A 258 -20.80 1.21 -20.39
N ARG A 259 -20.49 0.56 -21.52
CA ARG A 259 -21.29 -0.50 -22.12
C ARG A 259 -20.52 -1.80 -22.16
N ARG A 260 -21.20 -2.94 -22.04
CA ARG A 260 -20.62 -4.26 -22.24
C ARG A 260 -19.92 -4.34 -23.61
N GLY A 261 -18.73 -4.90 -23.65
CA GLY A 261 -17.87 -4.98 -24.85
C GLY A 261 -17.00 -3.75 -25.09
N GLN A 262 -17.23 -2.65 -24.38
CA GLN A 262 -16.46 -1.43 -24.53
C GLN A 262 -15.04 -1.62 -24.00
N HIS A 263 -14.02 -1.22 -24.80
CA HIS A 263 -12.66 -1.06 -24.33
C HIS A 263 -12.53 0.23 -23.51
N VAL A 264 -11.88 0.14 -22.36
CA VAL A 264 -11.70 1.27 -21.43
C VAL A 264 -10.22 1.43 -21.10
N SER A 265 -9.76 2.67 -21.03
CA SER A 265 -8.37 3.01 -20.70
C SER A 265 -8.22 3.29 -19.21
N GLN A 266 -7.04 2.98 -18.66
CA GLN A 266 -6.71 3.33 -17.27
C GLN A 266 -6.87 4.84 -17.03
N GLY A 267 -7.47 5.19 -15.91
CA GLY A 267 -7.64 6.59 -15.51
C GLY A 267 -8.82 7.31 -16.12
N HIS A 268 -9.48 6.76 -17.15
CA HIS A 268 -10.65 7.39 -17.75
C HIS A 268 -11.90 7.22 -16.86
N CYS A 269 -12.72 8.27 -16.85
CA CYS A 269 -13.97 8.34 -16.09
C CYS A 269 -15.14 7.79 -16.93
N TYR A 270 -15.37 6.48 -16.89
CA TYR A 270 -16.52 5.85 -17.53
C TYR A 270 -17.68 5.58 -16.55
N LEU A 271 -17.50 5.98 -15.30
CA LEU A 271 -18.33 5.59 -14.20
C LEU A 271 -18.63 6.81 -13.33
N ILE A 272 -19.89 6.99 -12.93
CA ILE A 272 -20.33 8.10 -12.07
C ILE A 272 -21.03 7.54 -10.84
N ARG A 273 -20.79 8.13 -9.69
CA ARG A 273 -21.18 7.67 -8.37
C ARG A 273 -22.34 8.44 -7.70
N THR A 274 -23.10 7.79 -6.77
CA THR A 274 -24.13 8.46 -6.00
C THR A 274 -24.22 8.18 -4.52
N ARG A 275 -23.62 7.23 -3.88
CA ARG A 275 -23.84 7.00 -2.44
C ARG A 275 -22.58 7.14 -1.64
N ALA A 276 -22.75 7.30 -0.31
CA ALA A 276 -21.65 7.53 0.62
C ALA A 276 -20.61 6.41 0.68
N ASP A 277 -20.93 5.20 0.19
CA ASP A 277 -20.03 4.06 0.18
C ASP A 277 -19.97 3.41 -1.21
N PHE A 278 -18.77 3.28 -1.73
CA PHE A 278 -18.43 2.70 -3.02
C PHE A 278 -17.44 1.55 -2.83
N PHE A 279 -17.66 0.46 -3.54
CA PHE A 279 -16.89 -0.77 -3.40
C PHE A 279 -16.12 -1.07 -4.67
N VAL A 280 -14.83 -1.39 -4.54
CA VAL A 280 -14.00 -1.96 -5.61
C VAL A 280 -13.49 -3.31 -5.16
N ALA A 281 -13.80 -4.34 -5.93
CA ALA A 281 -13.22 -5.65 -5.79
C ALA A 281 -12.33 -5.97 -6.98
N SER A 282 -11.21 -6.62 -6.73
CA SER A 282 -10.39 -7.26 -7.76
C SER A 282 -10.41 -8.76 -7.54
N GLY A 283 -10.54 -9.54 -8.61
CA GLY A 283 -10.61 -11.00 -8.52
C GLY A 283 -9.94 -11.69 -9.69
N LYS A 284 -9.49 -12.92 -9.46
CA LYS A 284 -8.96 -13.83 -10.47
C LYS A 284 -10.11 -14.43 -11.28
N LEU A 285 -10.01 -14.49 -12.61
CA LEU A 285 -10.91 -15.31 -13.41
C LEU A 285 -10.65 -16.79 -13.14
N GLY A 286 -11.62 -17.49 -12.61
CA GLY A 286 -11.61 -18.97 -12.60
C GLY A 286 -11.39 -19.70 -11.28
N SER A 287 -11.56 -19.07 -10.13
CA SER A 287 -11.71 -19.78 -8.86
C SER A 287 -12.68 -19.07 -7.93
N SER A 288 -13.58 -19.83 -7.37
CA SER A 288 -14.54 -19.45 -6.35
C SER A 288 -14.02 -18.39 -5.36
N GLY A 289 -14.49 -17.14 -5.51
CA GLY A 289 -14.68 -16.22 -4.40
C GLY A 289 -13.47 -15.70 -3.60
N GLN A 290 -12.22 -15.89 -4.03
CA GLN A 290 -11.05 -15.36 -3.33
C GLN A 290 -10.44 -14.20 -4.12
N GLY A 291 -10.64 -12.98 -3.61
CA GLY A 291 -10.02 -11.77 -4.15
C GLY A 291 -8.52 -11.74 -3.86
N LEU A 292 -7.76 -11.17 -4.78
CA LEU A 292 -6.32 -10.90 -4.63
C LEU A 292 -6.09 -9.52 -4.02
N TYR A 293 -5.12 -9.45 -3.14
CA TYR A 293 -4.65 -8.31 -2.36
C TYR A 293 -3.98 -7.21 -3.19
#